data_bd7510a1463e564bb1865ddc9f581746
#
_entry.id   bd7510a1463e564bb1865ddc9f581746
#
_cell.length_a   1.000
_cell.length_b   1.000
_cell.length_c   1.000
_cell.angle_alpha   90.00
_cell.angle_beta   90.00
_cell.angle_gamma   90.00
#
_symmetry.space_group_name_H-M   'P 1'
#
loop_
_entity.id
_entity.type
_entity.pdbx_description
1 polymer ?
#
loop_
_entity_poly.entity_id
_entity_poly.type
_entity_poly.pdbx_seq_one_letter_code
_entity_poly.pdbx_strand_id
1 'polypeptide(L)'
;MASVAVENYLKSMWELGPADVATQELAQHLAVAPASVTRMLQRLSERGLVAHTPYRGASLTAAGERKALTVVRRHRLLETFLARTLDLGRDQLHDEAERLEHALSPALERAIDDYLDNPQRDPHGHPIPGPQGELPPEGDSPLGGWPLDRPATVSQVPDRDAGMLGWLESQGLVPGCELRMVARDPFDGGVTVKLDGRLLQVAASVAEEVRVSDGGAV
;
A
#
# COMPACT_ATOMS: atom_id res chain seq x y z
N MET A 1 -8.80 2.75 23.79
CA MET A 1 -8.72 2.45 22.34
C MET A 1 -8.66 3.78 21.57
N ALA A 2 -7.90 3.87 20.50
CA ALA A 2 -7.99 4.99 19.58
C ALA A 2 -9.38 4.95 18.91
N SER A 3 -9.93 6.09 18.52
CA SER A 3 -11.16 6.09 17.73
C SER A 3 -10.83 5.72 16.28
N VAL A 4 -11.75 5.07 15.58
CA VAL A 4 -11.65 4.76 14.14
C VAL A 4 -11.09 5.94 13.34
N ALA A 5 -11.63 7.14 13.56
CA ALA A 5 -11.16 8.35 12.88
C ALA A 5 -9.67 8.66 13.13
N VAL A 6 -9.14 8.40 14.33
CA VAL A 6 -7.71 8.59 14.62
C VAL A 6 -6.88 7.57 13.89
N GLU A 7 -7.32 6.33 13.82
CA GLU A 7 -6.63 5.24 13.12
C GLU A 7 -6.59 5.52 11.61
N ASN A 8 -7.72 5.91 11.00
CA ASN A 8 -7.77 6.29 9.58
C ASN A 8 -6.81 7.44 9.26
N TYR A 9 -6.77 8.49 10.07
CA TYR A 9 -5.86 9.61 9.83
C TYR A 9 -4.39 9.18 9.89
N LEU A 10 -4.01 8.36 10.87
CA LEU A 10 -2.62 7.88 10.99
C LEU A 10 -2.25 6.93 9.84
N LYS A 11 -3.16 6.01 9.45
CA LYS A 11 -3.00 5.12 8.29
C LYS A 11 -2.80 5.94 7.02
N SER A 12 -3.71 6.87 6.72
CA SER A 12 -3.63 7.73 5.53
C SER A 12 -2.37 8.59 5.49
N MET A 13 -1.91 9.13 6.63
CA MET A 13 -0.64 9.85 6.67
C MET A 13 0.55 8.96 6.37
N TRP A 14 0.54 7.71 6.83
CA TRP A 14 1.59 6.74 6.52
C TRP A 14 1.59 6.37 5.03
N GLU A 15 0.44 6.18 4.44
CA GLU A 15 0.25 5.84 3.03
C GLU A 15 0.65 6.97 2.07
N LEU A 16 0.42 8.22 2.45
CA LEU A 16 0.83 9.40 1.68
C LEU A 16 2.33 9.66 1.74
N GLY A 17 3.03 9.06 2.71
CA GLY A 17 4.48 9.14 2.85
C GLY A 17 4.93 9.73 4.20
N PRO A 18 6.21 9.51 4.57
CA PRO A 18 6.70 9.87 5.91
C PRO A 18 6.95 11.37 6.11
N ALA A 19 7.03 12.16 5.06
CA ALA A 19 7.38 13.58 5.13
C ALA A 19 6.14 14.46 4.96
N ASP A 20 6.17 15.60 5.60
CA ASP A 20 5.26 16.76 5.56
C ASP A 20 4.00 16.64 4.67
N VAL A 21 3.07 15.77 5.06
CA VAL A 21 1.80 15.56 4.35
C VAL A 21 0.98 16.87 4.41
N ALA A 22 0.62 17.39 3.24
CA ALA A 22 -0.16 18.62 3.17
C ALA A 22 -1.60 18.40 3.65
N THR A 23 -2.15 19.36 4.40
CA THR A 23 -3.55 19.31 4.88
C THR A 23 -4.55 19.08 3.73
N GLN A 24 -4.30 19.69 2.57
CA GLN A 24 -5.17 19.55 1.39
C GLN A 24 -5.13 18.15 0.81
N GLU A 25 -3.94 17.56 0.73
CA GLU A 25 -3.72 16.21 0.23
C GLU A 25 -4.42 15.18 1.13
N LEU A 26 -4.22 15.30 2.45
CA LEU A 26 -4.89 14.44 3.42
C LEU A 26 -6.42 14.61 3.41
N ALA A 27 -6.91 15.83 3.15
CA ALA A 27 -8.34 16.12 3.02
C ALA A 27 -8.94 15.43 1.78
N GLN A 28 -8.22 15.44 0.67
CA GLN A 28 -8.62 14.73 -0.57
C GLN A 28 -8.61 13.22 -0.36
N HIS A 29 -7.52 12.70 0.21
CA HIS A 29 -7.36 11.25 0.46
C HIS A 29 -8.47 10.70 1.38
N LEU A 30 -8.82 11.42 2.46
CA LEU A 30 -9.87 11.02 3.40
C LEU A 30 -11.29 11.44 2.98
N ALA A 31 -11.45 12.14 1.85
CA ALA A 31 -12.72 12.71 1.40
C ALA A 31 -13.43 13.57 2.45
N VAL A 32 -12.67 14.40 3.20
CA VAL A 32 -13.18 15.28 4.26
C VAL A 32 -12.80 16.75 4.03
N ALA A 33 -13.48 17.66 4.72
CA ALA A 33 -13.16 19.08 4.61
C ALA A 33 -11.78 19.41 5.23
N PRO A 34 -10.95 20.28 4.61
CA PRO A 34 -9.63 20.67 5.13
C PRO A 34 -9.67 21.22 6.58
N ALA A 35 -10.73 21.91 6.96
CA ALA A 35 -10.92 22.40 8.33
C ALA A 35 -11.07 21.26 9.36
N SER A 36 -11.61 20.11 8.94
CA SER A 36 -11.71 18.91 9.78
C SER A 36 -10.33 18.29 9.96
N VAL A 37 -9.53 18.24 8.88
CA VAL A 37 -8.14 17.77 8.92
C VAL A 37 -7.31 18.63 9.88
N THR A 38 -7.35 19.95 9.75
CA THR A 38 -6.60 20.87 10.64
C THR A 38 -6.91 20.60 12.10
N ARG A 39 -8.19 20.48 12.46
CA ARG A 39 -8.59 20.18 13.86
C ARG A 39 -8.08 18.81 14.33
N MET A 40 -8.12 17.81 13.46
CA MET A 40 -7.64 16.48 13.82
C MET A 40 -6.12 16.47 13.97
N LEU A 41 -5.37 17.11 13.07
CA LEU A 41 -3.91 17.23 13.17
C LEU A 41 -3.47 17.92 14.46
N GLN A 42 -4.16 19.00 14.88
CA GLN A 42 -3.93 19.65 16.17
C GLN A 42 -4.13 18.66 17.34
N ARG A 43 -5.24 17.94 17.35
CA ARG A 43 -5.55 16.93 18.36
C ARG A 43 -4.55 15.76 18.38
N LEU A 44 -4.07 15.33 17.23
CA LEU A 44 -3.04 14.29 17.11
C LEU A 44 -1.68 14.80 17.59
N SER A 45 -1.36 16.07 17.32
CA SER A 45 -0.15 16.72 17.80
C SER A 45 -0.14 16.87 19.33
N GLU A 46 -1.25 17.29 19.94
CA GLU A 46 -1.41 17.33 21.40
C GLU A 46 -1.20 15.95 22.06
N ARG A 47 -1.50 14.87 21.33
CA ARG A 47 -1.29 13.48 21.78
C ARG A 47 0.09 12.93 21.45
N GLY A 48 0.96 13.73 20.86
CA GLY A 48 2.32 13.34 20.48
C GLY A 48 2.37 12.29 19.36
N LEU A 49 1.31 12.16 18.55
CA LEU A 49 1.25 11.21 17.44
C LEU A 49 1.68 11.82 16.11
N VAL A 50 1.59 13.13 16.00
CA VAL A 50 1.91 13.90 14.79
C VAL A 50 2.74 15.11 15.17
N ALA A 51 3.75 15.43 14.38
CA ALA A 51 4.43 16.72 14.38
C ALA A 51 3.73 17.59 13.32
N HIS A 52 3.01 18.62 13.76
CA HIS A 52 2.30 19.53 12.88
C HIS A 52 2.98 20.90 12.86
N THR A 53 3.40 21.32 11.67
CA THR A 53 3.97 22.66 11.46
C THR A 53 3.01 23.47 10.61
N PRO A 54 2.47 24.59 11.13
CA PRO A 54 1.58 25.45 10.35
C PRO A 54 2.19 25.82 8.99
N TYR A 55 1.38 25.72 7.92
CA TYR A 55 1.76 26.00 6.53
C TYR A 55 2.79 25.07 5.89
N ARG A 56 3.35 24.09 6.60
CA ARG A 56 4.32 23.11 6.06
C ARG A 56 3.76 21.72 5.95
N GLY A 57 2.68 21.40 6.67
CA GLY A 57 2.11 20.07 6.69
C GLY A 57 2.28 19.37 8.03
N ALA A 58 2.13 18.07 8.02
CA ALA A 58 2.22 17.23 9.20
C ALA A 58 2.96 15.92 8.88
N SER A 59 3.77 15.44 9.83
CA SER A 59 4.47 14.17 9.75
C SER A 59 4.16 13.31 10.96
N LEU A 60 4.20 11.99 10.79
CA LEU A 60 4.03 11.05 11.91
C LEU A 60 5.23 11.13 12.85
N THR A 61 4.97 11.07 14.15
CA THR A 61 6.03 10.76 15.13
C THR A 61 6.26 9.25 15.15
N ALA A 62 7.35 8.78 15.76
CA ALA A 62 7.58 7.35 15.95
C ALA A 62 6.42 6.63 16.68
N ALA A 63 5.70 7.34 17.55
CA ALA A 63 4.51 6.81 18.22
C ALA A 63 3.29 6.76 17.29
N GLY A 64 3.15 7.76 16.41
CA GLY A 64 2.12 7.80 15.37
C GLY A 64 2.32 6.73 14.32
N GLU A 65 3.56 6.58 13.85
CA GLU A 65 3.93 5.58 12.85
C GLU A 65 3.67 4.15 13.34
N ARG A 66 4.08 3.78 14.55
CA ARG A 66 3.76 2.47 15.13
C ARG A 66 2.26 2.21 15.18
N LYS A 67 1.43 3.22 15.46
CA LYS A 67 -0.02 3.08 15.45
C LYS A 67 -0.58 2.93 14.03
N ALA A 68 -0.07 3.68 13.09
CA ALA A 68 -0.42 3.53 11.66
C ALA A 68 -0.09 2.12 11.18
N LEU A 69 1.13 1.65 11.41
CA LEU A 69 1.58 0.32 11.01
C LEU A 69 0.77 -0.82 11.66
N THR A 70 0.25 -0.63 12.89
CA THR A 70 -0.68 -1.59 13.49
C THR A 70 -1.97 -1.71 12.69
N VAL A 71 -2.51 -0.61 12.18
CA VAL A 71 -3.73 -0.62 11.35
C VAL A 71 -3.43 -1.22 9.98
N VAL A 72 -2.35 -0.79 9.33
CA VAL A 72 -1.88 -1.35 8.06
C VAL A 72 -1.67 -2.87 8.14
N ARG A 73 -1.06 -3.37 9.23
CA ARG A 73 -0.92 -4.81 9.46
C ARG A 73 -2.27 -5.52 9.48
N ARG A 74 -3.23 -5.02 10.25
CA ARG A 74 -4.57 -5.61 10.34
C ARG A 74 -5.27 -5.62 8.99
N HIS A 75 -5.19 -4.52 8.26
CA HIS A 75 -5.73 -4.39 6.92
C HIS A 75 -5.20 -5.49 6.00
N ARG A 76 -3.88 -5.59 5.85
CA ARG A 76 -3.22 -6.56 4.96
C ARG A 76 -3.40 -8.01 5.38
N LEU A 77 -3.43 -8.28 6.69
CA LEU A 77 -3.78 -9.62 7.21
C LEU A 77 -5.22 -9.98 6.86
N LEU A 78 -6.16 -9.05 6.99
CA LEU A 78 -7.56 -9.27 6.61
C LEU A 78 -7.71 -9.51 5.12
N GLU A 79 -7.11 -8.68 4.26
CA GLU A 79 -7.10 -8.93 2.81
C GLU A 79 -6.58 -10.33 2.49
N THR A 80 -5.45 -10.72 3.08
CA THR A 80 -4.85 -12.05 2.87
C THR A 80 -5.77 -13.17 3.38
N PHE A 81 -6.39 -12.98 4.53
CA PHE A 81 -7.33 -13.96 5.10
C PHE A 81 -8.57 -14.10 4.22
N LEU A 82 -9.18 -12.99 3.83
CA LEU A 82 -10.38 -12.99 2.98
C LEU A 82 -10.09 -13.60 1.61
N ALA A 83 -8.95 -13.26 1.00
CA ALA A 83 -8.54 -13.84 -0.28
C ALA A 83 -8.31 -15.36 -0.23
N ARG A 84 -7.77 -15.88 0.87
CA ARG A 84 -7.46 -17.32 0.99
C ARG A 84 -8.61 -18.18 1.49
N THR A 85 -9.58 -17.59 2.18
CA THR A 85 -10.66 -18.34 2.84
C THR A 85 -12.02 -18.12 2.23
N LEU A 86 -12.26 -16.99 1.60
CA LEU A 86 -13.52 -16.64 0.97
C LEU A 86 -13.26 -16.39 -0.52
N ASP A 87 -14.18 -16.80 -1.36
CA ASP A 87 -14.10 -16.62 -2.81
C ASP A 87 -14.54 -15.19 -3.20
N LEU A 88 -13.86 -14.19 -2.59
CA LEU A 88 -14.06 -12.77 -2.88
C LEU A 88 -13.10 -12.30 -3.97
N GLY A 89 -13.59 -11.50 -4.89
CA GLY A 89 -12.76 -10.82 -5.87
C GLY A 89 -11.79 -9.84 -5.19
N ARG A 90 -10.63 -9.63 -5.77
CA ARG A 90 -9.61 -8.72 -5.21
C ARG A 90 -10.12 -7.28 -5.07
N ASP A 91 -11.00 -6.86 -5.97
CA ASP A 91 -11.70 -5.58 -5.92
C ASP A 91 -12.58 -5.40 -4.68
N GLN A 92 -13.04 -6.49 -4.06
CA GLN A 92 -13.86 -6.48 -2.85
C GLN A 92 -13.04 -6.59 -1.56
N LEU A 93 -11.81 -7.11 -1.63
CA LEU A 93 -10.97 -7.37 -0.47
C LEU A 93 -10.66 -6.08 0.31
N HIS A 94 -10.29 -5.03 -0.41
CA HIS A 94 -9.92 -3.74 0.18
C HIS A 94 -11.06 -3.15 1.01
N ASP A 95 -12.25 -3.04 0.44
CA ASP A 95 -13.42 -2.47 1.11
C ASP A 95 -13.84 -3.27 2.35
N GLU A 96 -13.74 -4.60 2.31
CA GLU A 96 -14.07 -5.44 3.46
C GLU A 96 -13.00 -5.37 4.55
N ALA A 97 -11.72 -5.32 4.19
CA ALA A 97 -10.63 -5.13 5.12
C ALA A 97 -10.72 -3.76 5.84
N GLU A 98 -11.02 -2.67 5.12
CA GLU A 98 -11.26 -1.33 5.65
C GLU A 98 -12.38 -1.32 6.73
N ARG A 99 -13.46 -2.07 6.51
CA ARG A 99 -14.57 -2.17 7.46
C ARG A 99 -14.22 -2.94 8.72
N LEU A 100 -13.35 -3.94 8.61
CA LEU A 100 -13.05 -4.90 9.69
C LEU A 100 -11.81 -4.55 10.49
N GLU A 101 -10.82 -3.84 9.94
CA GLU A 101 -9.50 -3.60 10.56
C GLU A 101 -9.55 -2.94 11.93
N HIS A 102 -10.56 -2.09 12.16
CA HIS A 102 -10.74 -1.37 13.44
C HIS A 102 -11.42 -2.21 14.52
N ALA A 103 -12.15 -3.25 14.11
CA ALA A 103 -12.85 -4.16 15.03
C ALA A 103 -12.02 -5.39 15.39
N LEU A 104 -10.88 -5.62 14.73
CA LEU A 104 -10.04 -6.79 14.94
C LEU A 104 -9.38 -6.75 16.32
N SER A 105 -9.69 -7.74 17.15
CA SER A 105 -9.06 -7.86 18.47
C SER A 105 -7.62 -8.42 18.32
N PRO A 106 -6.70 -8.08 19.25
CA PRO A 106 -5.34 -8.65 19.22
C PRO A 106 -5.29 -10.19 19.28
N ALA A 107 -6.30 -10.82 19.84
CA ALA A 107 -6.39 -12.28 19.88
C ALA A 107 -6.78 -12.85 18.52
N LEU A 108 -7.73 -12.22 17.84
CA LEU A 108 -8.16 -12.63 16.50
C LEU A 108 -7.08 -12.28 15.46
N GLU A 109 -6.39 -11.13 15.59
CA GLU A 109 -5.25 -10.77 14.74
C GLU A 109 -4.17 -11.85 14.76
N ARG A 110 -3.76 -12.32 15.97
CA ARG A 110 -2.79 -13.42 16.11
C ARG A 110 -3.31 -14.72 15.50
N ALA A 111 -4.57 -15.07 15.74
CA ALA A 111 -5.14 -16.30 15.23
C ALA A 111 -5.19 -16.32 13.69
N ILE A 112 -5.46 -15.17 13.05
CA ILE A 112 -5.41 -15.00 11.58
C ILE A 112 -3.95 -15.13 11.10
N ASP A 113 -3.01 -14.47 11.75
CA ASP A 113 -1.59 -14.52 11.41
C ASP A 113 -1.04 -15.95 11.44
N ASP A 114 -1.32 -16.67 12.55
CA ASP A 114 -0.95 -18.08 12.72
C ASP A 114 -1.63 -18.98 11.67
N TYR A 115 -2.91 -18.76 11.40
CA TYR A 115 -3.67 -19.53 10.39
C TYR A 115 -3.09 -19.35 8.98
N LEU A 116 -2.58 -18.16 8.67
CA LEU A 116 -1.99 -17.81 7.39
C LEU A 116 -0.51 -18.21 7.27
N ASP A 117 0.06 -18.81 8.31
CA ASP A 117 1.48 -19.18 8.40
C ASP A 117 2.42 -17.97 8.34
N ASN A 118 2.06 -16.90 9.06
CA ASN A 118 2.82 -15.65 9.19
C ASN A 118 3.19 -15.04 7.81
N PRO A 119 2.20 -14.63 7.02
CA PRO A 119 2.42 -14.13 5.67
C PRO A 119 3.25 -12.84 5.69
N GLN A 120 4.19 -12.74 4.76
CA GLN A 120 5.06 -11.57 4.66
C GLN A 120 4.50 -10.50 3.73
N ARG A 121 3.60 -10.89 2.83
CA ARG A 121 2.96 -10.01 1.85
C ARG A 121 1.47 -10.32 1.71
N ASP A 122 0.70 -9.29 1.40
CA ASP A 122 -0.71 -9.39 1.09
C ASP A 122 -0.95 -9.86 -0.38
N PRO A 123 -2.19 -10.02 -0.84
CA PRO A 123 -2.49 -10.46 -2.21
C PRO A 123 -1.99 -9.51 -3.32
N HIS A 124 -1.76 -8.24 -3.00
CA HIS A 124 -1.25 -7.22 -3.92
C HIS A 124 0.27 -7.09 -3.88
N GLY A 125 0.92 -7.87 -2.99
CA GLY A 125 2.37 -7.89 -2.80
C GLY A 125 2.90 -6.87 -1.79
N HIS A 126 2.03 -6.09 -1.13
CA HIS A 126 2.49 -5.14 -0.11
C HIS A 126 3.02 -5.87 1.12
N PRO A 127 4.14 -5.43 1.70
CA PRO A 127 4.72 -6.07 2.86
C PRO A 127 3.81 -5.94 4.09
N ILE A 128 3.49 -7.03 4.75
CA ILE A 128 2.72 -7.01 6.00
C ILE A 128 3.65 -6.60 7.15
N PRO A 129 3.39 -5.47 7.84
CA PRO A 129 4.21 -5.08 8.99
C PRO A 129 4.23 -6.15 10.07
N GLY A 130 5.36 -6.34 10.72
CA GLY A 130 5.47 -7.22 11.88
C GLY A 130 4.63 -6.73 13.07
N PRO A 131 4.48 -7.56 14.14
CA PRO A 131 3.64 -7.22 15.29
C PRO A 131 4.05 -5.96 16.07
N GLN A 132 5.29 -5.49 15.91
CA GLN A 132 5.80 -4.25 16.52
C GLN A 132 5.97 -3.12 15.49
N GLY A 133 5.51 -3.33 14.24
CA GLY A 133 5.59 -2.37 13.16
C GLY A 133 6.88 -2.47 12.33
N GLU A 134 7.57 -3.60 12.39
CA GLU A 134 8.75 -3.83 11.55
C GLU A 134 8.31 -4.00 10.08
N LEU A 135 8.97 -3.30 9.19
CA LEU A 135 8.83 -3.50 7.75
C LEU A 135 10.04 -4.29 7.23
N PRO A 136 9.84 -5.21 6.29
CA PRO A 136 10.96 -5.85 5.61
C PRO A 136 11.79 -4.79 4.88
N PRO A 137 13.10 -5.03 4.68
CA PRO A 137 13.94 -4.11 3.91
C PRO A 137 13.38 -3.93 2.50
N GLU A 138 13.38 -2.68 2.03
CA GLU A 138 13.02 -2.37 0.65
C GLU A 138 14.07 -2.98 -0.29
N GLY A 139 13.65 -3.92 -1.14
CA GLY A 139 14.50 -4.53 -2.17
C GLY A 139 13.93 -4.33 -3.58
N ASP A 140 12.72 -3.78 -3.66
CA ASP A 140 11.95 -3.67 -4.89
C ASP A 140 12.10 -2.28 -5.50
N SER A 141 12.20 -2.23 -6.84
CA SER A 141 12.34 -0.97 -7.59
C SER A 141 11.07 -0.67 -8.39
N PRO A 142 10.76 0.61 -8.68
CA PRO A 142 9.70 0.92 -9.64
C PRO A 142 9.98 0.29 -11.00
N LEU A 143 8.94 -0.23 -11.64
CA LEU A 143 9.04 -0.79 -12.99
C LEU A 143 9.56 0.26 -13.98
N GLY A 144 9.15 1.53 -13.84
CA GLY A 144 9.60 2.64 -14.67
C GLY A 144 11.12 2.85 -14.66
N GLY A 145 11.79 2.54 -13.54
CA GLY A 145 13.23 2.61 -13.38
C GLY A 145 14.01 1.33 -13.77
N TRP A 146 13.33 0.22 -14.07
CA TRP A 146 13.98 -1.07 -14.30
C TRP A 146 14.84 -1.07 -15.57
N PRO A 147 16.04 -1.73 -15.56
CA PRO A 147 16.90 -1.77 -16.72
C PRO A 147 16.26 -2.49 -17.94
N LEU A 148 16.57 -1.99 -19.15
CA LEU A 148 16.15 -2.62 -20.39
C LEU A 148 16.74 -4.03 -20.51
N ASP A 149 16.01 -4.92 -21.16
CA ASP A 149 16.37 -6.31 -21.44
C ASP A 149 16.63 -7.20 -20.20
N ARG A 150 16.50 -6.63 -18.99
CA ARG A 150 16.62 -7.38 -17.75
C ARG A 150 15.29 -8.04 -17.38
N PRO A 151 15.27 -9.34 -17.07
CA PRO A 151 14.10 -9.98 -16.49
C PRO A 151 13.74 -9.34 -15.15
N ALA A 152 12.46 -9.33 -14.82
CA ALA A 152 11.95 -8.88 -13.53
C ALA A 152 10.75 -9.73 -13.12
N THR A 153 10.56 -9.86 -11.81
CA THR A 153 9.34 -10.41 -11.22
C THR A 153 8.55 -9.26 -10.58
N VAL A 154 7.28 -9.15 -10.89
CA VAL A 154 6.40 -8.18 -10.21
C VAL A 154 6.29 -8.59 -8.75
N SER A 155 6.67 -7.71 -7.86
CA SER A 155 6.63 -7.94 -6.41
C SER A 155 5.43 -7.28 -5.75
N GLN A 156 4.94 -6.16 -6.33
CA GLN A 156 3.83 -5.39 -5.77
C GLN A 156 3.09 -4.62 -6.87
N VAL A 157 1.78 -4.52 -6.74
CA VAL A 157 0.92 -3.69 -7.59
C VAL A 157 0.12 -2.70 -6.74
N PRO A 158 -0.23 -1.50 -7.27
CA PRO A 158 -1.10 -0.57 -6.55
C PRO A 158 -2.52 -1.14 -6.38
N ASP A 159 -3.13 -0.89 -5.21
CA ASP A 159 -4.44 -1.40 -4.80
C ASP A 159 -5.48 -0.31 -4.48
N ARG A 160 -5.05 0.98 -4.48
CA ARG A 160 -5.90 2.12 -4.09
C ARG A 160 -6.99 2.46 -5.09
N ASP A 161 -6.78 2.13 -6.35
CA ASP A 161 -7.74 2.37 -7.44
C ASP A 161 -8.20 1.03 -8.01
N ALA A 162 -9.45 0.66 -7.72
CA ALA A 162 -10.04 -0.59 -8.18
C ALA A 162 -10.06 -0.72 -9.71
N GLY A 163 -10.18 0.39 -10.45
CA GLY A 163 -10.13 0.40 -11.91
C GLY A 163 -8.71 0.08 -12.42
N MET A 164 -7.68 0.67 -11.80
CA MET A 164 -6.28 0.39 -12.12
C MET A 164 -5.94 -1.05 -11.75
N LEU A 165 -6.31 -1.52 -10.56
CA LEU A 165 -6.07 -2.88 -10.12
C LEU A 165 -6.72 -3.91 -11.07
N GLY A 166 -8.00 -3.71 -11.42
CA GLY A 166 -8.70 -4.58 -12.37
C GLY A 166 -8.07 -4.57 -13.77
N TRP A 167 -7.56 -3.41 -14.21
CA TRP A 167 -6.81 -3.35 -15.47
C TRP A 167 -5.50 -4.14 -15.38
N LEU A 168 -4.70 -3.96 -14.32
CA LEU A 168 -3.45 -4.71 -14.11
C LEU A 168 -3.69 -6.22 -14.12
N GLU A 169 -4.72 -6.68 -13.40
CA GLU A 169 -5.14 -8.08 -13.37
C GLU A 169 -5.55 -8.61 -14.75
N SER A 170 -6.35 -7.83 -15.49
CA SER A 170 -6.78 -8.20 -16.85
C SER A 170 -5.60 -8.32 -17.81
N GLN A 171 -4.51 -7.59 -17.54
CA GLN A 171 -3.27 -7.67 -18.28
C GLN A 171 -2.34 -8.80 -17.79
N GLY A 172 -2.62 -9.45 -16.66
CA GLY A 172 -1.75 -10.43 -16.03
C GLY A 172 -0.57 -9.83 -15.28
N LEU A 173 -0.57 -8.51 -15.06
CA LEU A 173 0.40 -7.80 -14.20
C LEU A 173 -0.03 -7.99 -12.73
N VAL A 174 0.35 -9.11 -12.17
CA VAL A 174 0.04 -9.50 -10.79
C VAL A 174 1.33 -9.88 -10.05
N PRO A 175 1.36 -9.82 -8.73
CA PRO A 175 2.52 -10.28 -7.96
C PRO A 175 2.93 -11.71 -8.35
N GLY A 176 4.23 -11.92 -8.55
CA GLY A 176 4.80 -13.19 -9.00
C GLY A 176 4.89 -13.36 -10.50
N CYS A 177 4.26 -12.52 -11.34
CA CYS A 177 4.43 -12.65 -12.79
C CYS A 177 5.82 -12.18 -13.23
N GLU A 178 6.39 -12.92 -14.19
CA GLU A 178 7.68 -12.59 -14.80
C GLU A 178 7.47 -11.73 -16.05
N LEU A 179 8.27 -10.69 -16.17
CA LEU A 179 8.29 -9.80 -17.33
C LEU A 179 9.71 -9.42 -17.73
N ARG A 180 9.84 -8.80 -18.90
CA ARG A 180 11.08 -8.18 -19.34
C ARG A 180 10.81 -6.79 -19.87
N MET A 181 11.56 -5.80 -19.39
CA MET A 181 11.54 -4.44 -19.93
C MET A 181 12.08 -4.43 -21.35
N VAL A 182 11.30 -3.94 -22.32
CA VAL A 182 11.67 -3.90 -23.74
C VAL A 182 12.02 -2.50 -24.22
N ALA A 183 11.23 -1.52 -23.81
CA ALA A 183 11.45 -0.12 -24.18
C ALA A 183 10.93 0.82 -23.11
N ARG A 184 11.47 2.03 -23.11
CA ARG A 184 10.95 3.17 -22.34
C ARG A 184 10.72 4.33 -23.32
N ASP A 185 9.54 4.94 -23.22
CA ASP A 185 9.24 6.13 -24.01
C ASP A 185 10.09 7.30 -23.51
N PRO A 186 10.85 7.98 -24.40
CA PRO A 186 11.73 9.07 -23.99
C PRO A 186 10.99 10.38 -23.69
N PHE A 187 9.70 10.48 -24.00
CA PHE A 187 8.93 11.72 -23.87
C PHE A 187 8.02 11.70 -22.65
N ASP A 188 7.25 10.63 -22.45
CA ASP A 188 6.28 10.53 -21.36
C ASP A 188 6.72 9.56 -20.26
N GLY A 189 7.80 8.78 -20.46
CA GLY A 189 8.30 7.82 -19.48
C GLY A 189 7.51 6.52 -19.40
N GLY A 190 6.50 6.31 -20.25
CA GLY A 190 5.78 5.05 -20.36
C GLY A 190 6.73 3.91 -20.74
N VAL A 191 6.39 2.70 -20.36
CA VAL A 191 7.24 1.54 -20.61
C VAL A 191 6.53 0.47 -21.45
N THR A 192 7.30 -0.25 -22.25
CA THR A 192 6.84 -1.44 -22.94
C THR A 192 7.52 -2.65 -22.30
N VAL A 193 6.72 -3.59 -21.82
CA VAL A 193 7.19 -4.84 -21.24
C VAL A 193 6.74 -6.03 -22.07
N LYS A 194 7.54 -7.07 -22.06
CA LYS A 194 7.17 -8.38 -22.61
C LYS A 194 6.70 -9.27 -21.46
N LEU A 195 5.43 -9.68 -21.50
CA LEU A 195 4.75 -10.51 -20.51
C LEU A 195 4.08 -11.68 -21.25
N ASP A 196 4.37 -12.90 -20.88
CA ASP A 196 3.81 -14.11 -21.50
C ASP A 196 3.90 -14.12 -23.05
N GLY A 197 5.02 -13.61 -23.59
CA GLY A 197 5.26 -13.54 -25.03
C GLY A 197 4.60 -12.37 -25.75
N ARG A 198 3.71 -11.60 -25.13
CA ARG A 198 3.06 -10.42 -25.68
C ARG A 198 3.72 -9.13 -25.21
N LEU A 199 3.60 -8.07 -26.00
CA LEU A 199 4.02 -6.74 -25.61
C LEU A 199 2.85 -6.01 -24.94
N LEU A 200 3.14 -5.39 -23.82
CA LEU A 200 2.21 -4.57 -23.07
C LEU A 200 2.80 -3.18 -22.85
N GLN A 201 2.04 -2.14 -23.19
CA GLN A 201 2.38 -0.76 -22.86
C GLN A 201 1.79 -0.39 -21.51
N VAL A 202 2.61 0.18 -20.64
CA VAL A 202 2.26 0.61 -19.30
C VAL A 202 2.55 2.10 -19.20
N ALA A 203 1.55 2.89 -18.81
CA ALA A 203 1.70 4.34 -18.63
C ALA A 203 2.74 4.64 -17.54
N ALA A 204 3.44 5.79 -17.66
CA ALA A 204 4.48 6.19 -16.72
C ALA A 204 3.99 6.19 -15.26
N SER A 205 2.81 6.76 -15.00
CA SER A 205 2.24 6.80 -13.64
C SER A 205 2.04 5.42 -13.02
N VAL A 206 1.58 4.45 -13.81
CA VAL A 206 1.41 3.05 -13.36
C VAL A 206 2.76 2.37 -13.17
N ALA A 207 3.72 2.62 -14.08
CA ALA A 207 5.07 2.03 -14.01
C ALA A 207 5.88 2.52 -12.80
N GLU A 208 5.58 3.70 -12.26
CA GLU A 208 6.18 4.20 -11.02
C GLU A 208 5.60 3.52 -9.77
N GLU A 209 4.37 3.06 -9.82
CA GLU A 209 3.69 2.40 -8.69
C GLU A 209 3.90 0.89 -8.65
N VAL A 210 3.98 0.23 -9.83
CA VAL A 210 4.29 -1.20 -9.91
C VAL A 210 5.74 -1.44 -9.47
N ARG A 211 5.94 -2.33 -8.48
CA ARG A 211 7.27 -2.70 -7.99
C ARG A 211 7.71 -4.03 -8.59
N VAL A 212 9.00 -4.11 -8.87
CA VAL A 212 9.64 -5.30 -9.42
C VAL A 212 10.96 -5.60 -8.72
N SER A 213 11.33 -6.87 -8.71
CA SER A 213 12.60 -7.34 -8.18
C SER A 213 13.33 -8.23 -9.19
N ASP A 214 14.62 -8.48 -8.95
CA ASP A 214 15.32 -9.59 -9.61
C ASP A 214 14.62 -10.91 -9.27
N GLY A 215 14.32 -11.73 -10.27
CA GLY A 215 13.65 -13.01 -10.09
C GLY A 215 14.40 -13.92 -9.12
N GLY A 216 14.07 -13.81 -7.87
CA GLY A 216 14.39 -14.70 -6.79
C GLY A 216 13.08 -15.07 -6.13
N ALA A 217 12.82 -16.33 -5.90
CA ALA A 217 11.58 -16.88 -5.37
C ALA A 217 11.04 -16.01 -4.19
N VAL A 218 9.79 -15.56 -4.33
CA VAL A 218 8.98 -15.04 -3.23
C VAL A 218 8.57 -16.21 -2.34
#